data_2057ef1b47e573a34eaace1a91191022
#
_entry.id   2057ef1b47e573a34eaace1a91191022
#
_cell.length_a   1.000
_cell.length_b   1.000
_cell.length_c   1.000
_cell.angle_alpha   90.00
_cell.angle_beta   90.00
_cell.angle_gamma   90.00
#
_symmetry.space_group_name_H-M   'P 1'
#
loop_
_entity.id
_entity.type
_entity.pdbx_description
1 polymer ?
#
loop_
_entity_poly.entity_id
_entity_poly.type
_entity_poly.pdbx_seq_one_letter_code
_entity_poly.pdbx_strand_id
1 'polypeptide(L)'
;ASIVIVTAGGAMLSPLAGLSMVALGAFIGGVITTLLVYRVATSSLGTSVTTMLLAGIAIGAIAGAFNSLLSYFSDNQMLRQISVWQMGNLGGANWQKASLMAAVSLIIFSLLPSHAKSLNAFLLGESEARHLGIDVQRIKRQLIFLTALGVGVSVALAGLIGFVGLVIPHMVRLLIGPDHRALLPASALAGASLLLIADSIARVVVLPAELPTGILTALLGAPFFVVLLLKQRGEI
;
A
#
# COMPACT_ATOMS: atom_id res chain seq x y z
N ALA A 1 4.14 -15.81 3.33
CA ALA A 1 4.54 -15.89 4.75
C ALA A 1 3.32 -15.99 5.67
N SER A 2 2.34 -15.08 5.58
CA SER A 2 1.13 -15.08 6.45
C SER A 2 0.33 -16.39 6.35
N ILE A 3 0.17 -16.93 5.15
CA ILE A 3 -0.57 -18.19 4.93
C ILE A 3 0.19 -19.38 5.53
N VAL A 4 1.51 -19.44 5.38
CA VAL A 4 2.34 -20.50 5.99
C VAL A 4 2.23 -20.48 7.52
N ILE A 5 2.18 -19.31 8.14
CA ILE A 5 2.03 -19.17 9.59
C ILE A 5 0.63 -19.62 10.04
N VAL A 6 -0.41 -19.34 9.27
CA VAL A 6 -1.78 -19.81 9.55
C VAL A 6 -1.87 -21.32 9.43
N THR A 7 -1.26 -21.94 8.42
CA THR A 7 -1.29 -23.40 8.22
C THR A 7 -0.46 -24.16 9.25
N ALA A 8 0.70 -23.61 9.67
CA ALA A 8 1.62 -24.27 10.61
C ALA A 8 1.29 -24.03 12.10
N GLY A 9 0.66 -22.91 12.42
CA GLY A 9 0.41 -22.47 13.82
C GLY A 9 -1.06 -22.47 14.25
N GLY A 10 -2.00 -22.62 13.32
CA GLY A 10 -3.43 -22.37 13.58
C GLY A 10 -4.14 -23.34 14.51
N ALA A 11 -3.55 -24.49 14.81
CA ALA A 11 -4.19 -25.50 15.64
C ALA A 11 -3.97 -25.33 17.16
N MET A 12 -3.02 -24.47 17.57
CA MET A 12 -2.60 -24.42 18.99
C MET A 12 -2.62 -23.03 19.63
N LEU A 13 -2.94 -21.96 18.88
CA LEU A 13 -2.86 -20.59 19.40
C LEU A 13 -4.25 -19.99 19.57
N SER A 14 -4.45 -19.21 20.65
CA SER A 14 -5.70 -18.46 20.85
C SER A 14 -6.00 -17.60 19.60
N PRO A 15 -7.29 -17.35 19.25
CA PRO A 15 -7.69 -16.58 18.07
C PRO A 15 -7.01 -15.20 17.97
N LEU A 16 -6.71 -14.59 19.12
CA LEU A 16 -6.01 -13.31 19.19
C LEU A 16 -4.52 -13.43 18.83
N ALA A 17 -3.85 -14.50 19.24
CA ALA A 17 -2.45 -14.75 18.90
C ALA A 17 -2.29 -15.13 17.42
N GLY A 18 -3.24 -15.85 16.83
CA GLY A 18 -3.27 -16.17 15.39
C GLY A 18 -3.37 -14.93 14.51
N LEU A 19 -4.25 -13.99 14.84
CA LEU A 19 -4.39 -12.71 14.12
C LEU A 19 -3.12 -11.86 14.20
N SER A 20 -2.46 -11.82 15.36
CA SER A 20 -1.18 -11.10 15.53
C SER A 20 -0.05 -11.74 14.73
N MET A 21 -0.01 -13.07 14.61
CA MET A 21 0.99 -13.79 13.80
C MET A 21 0.79 -13.58 12.30
N VAL A 22 -0.46 -13.56 11.82
CA VAL A 22 -0.75 -13.24 10.40
C VAL A 22 -0.30 -11.82 10.06
N ALA A 23 -0.60 -10.84 10.92
CA ALA A 23 -0.18 -9.46 10.73
C ALA A 23 1.34 -9.32 10.74
N LEU A 24 2.03 -9.96 11.68
CA LEU A 24 3.51 -9.98 11.72
C LEU A 24 4.10 -10.64 10.48
N GLY A 25 3.56 -11.78 10.05
CA GLY A 25 4.00 -12.46 8.84
C GLY A 25 3.78 -11.63 7.58
N ALA A 26 2.67 -10.93 7.48
CA ALA A 26 2.38 -10.01 6.37
C ALA A 26 3.35 -8.83 6.36
N PHE A 27 3.62 -8.23 7.53
CA PHE A 27 4.58 -7.13 7.67
C PHE A 27 5.99 -7.57 7.27
N ILE A 28 6.50 -8.68 7.84
CA ILE A 28 7.83 -9.22 7.53
C ILE A 28 7.94 -9.57 6.05
N GLY A 29 6.92 -10.23 5.48
CA GLY A 29 6.86 -10.53 4.05
C GLY A 29 6.89 -9.29 3.18
N GLY A 30 6.17 -8.24 3.56
CA GLY A 30 6.18 -6.94 2.89
C GLY A 30 7.57 -6.27 2.94
N VAL A 31 8.23 -6.28 4.08
CA VAL A 31 9.60 -5.74 4.23
C VAL A 31 10.58 -6.52 3.35
N ILE A 32 10.56 -7.86 3.41
CA ILE A 32 11.43 -8.70 2.58
C ILE A 32 11.21 -8.42 1.09
N THR A 33 9.95 -8.37 0.66
CA THR A 33 9.60 -8.10 -0.74
C THR A 33 10.09 -6.71 -1.17
N THR A 34 9.91 -5.69 -0.34
CA THR A 34 10.39 -4.33 -0.63
C THR A 34 11.90 -4.28 -0.74
N LEU A 35 12.62 -4.98 0.15
CA LEU A 35 14.09 -5.06 0.09
C LEU A 35 14.57 -5.80 -1.17
N LEU A 36 13.89 -6.86 -1.58
CA LEU A 36 14.20 -7.59 -2.82
C LEU A 36 13.99 -6.71 -4.05
N VAL A 37 12.83 -6.03 -4.14
CA VAL A 37 12.53 -5.07 -5.21
C VAL A 37 13.58 -3.97 -5.25
N TYR A 38 13.92 -3.39 -4.10
CA TYR A 38 14.93 -2.34 -4.01
C TYR A 38 16.30 -2.82 -4.47
N ARG A 39 16.74 -4.02 -4.05
CA ARG A 39 18.02 -4.61 -4.49
C ARG A 39 18.08 -4.85 -5.99
N VAL A 40 17.02 -5.42 -6.56
CA VAL A 40 16.95 -5.67 -8.02
C VAL A 40 16.97 -4.36 -8.81
N ALA A 41 16.33 -3.32 -8.29
CA ALA A 41 16.22 -2.03 -8.96
C ALA A 41 17.41 -1.09 -8.73
N THR A 42 18.36 -1.44 -7.86
CA THR A 42 19.52 -0.62 -7.52
C THR A 42 20.78 -1.19 -8.14
N SER A 43 21.46 -0.38 -8.98
CA SER A 43 22.75 -0.68 -9.58
C SER A 43 23.82 0.30 -9.10
N SER A 44 25.05 0.17 -9.59
CA SER A 44 26.14 1.13 -9.36
C SER A 44 25.80 2.57 -9.85
N LEU A 45 24.89 2.69 -10.81
CA LEU A 45 24.40 3.97 -11.35
C LEU A 45 23.26 4.59 -10.53
N GLY A 46 22.73 3.85 -9.54
CA GLY A 46 21.64 4.30 -8.68
C GLY A 46 20.37 3.47 -8.80
N THR A 47 19.30 3.91 -8.14
CA THR A 47 18.01 3.22 -8.13
C THR A 47 17.11 3.74 -9.25
N SER A 48 16.68 2.85 -10.15
CA SER A 48 15.76 3.14 -11.24
C SER A 48 14.32 2.87 -10.81
N VAL A 49 13.44 3.87 -10.94
CA VAL A 49 12.01 3.75 -10.63
C VAL A 49 11.32 2.78 -11.59
N THR A 50 11.65 2.82 -12.89
CA THR A 50 11.10 1.90 -13.89
C THR A 50 11.44 0.44 -13.56
N THR A 51 12.70 0.18 -13.19
CA THR A 51 13.14 -1.16 -12.79
C THR A 51 12.45 -1.60 -11.49
N MET A 52 12.19 -0.67 -10.54
CA MET A 52 11.41 -0.97 -9.33
C MET A 52 9.98 -1.41 -9.66
N LEU A 53 9.32 -0.74 -10.59
CA LEU A 53 7.96 -1.11 -11.01
C LEU A 53 7.95 -2.50 -11.67
N LEU A 54 8.86 -2.77 -12.60
CA LEU A 54 8.97 -4.07 -13.27
C LEU A 54 9.33 -5.20 -12.29
N ALA A 55 10.28 -4.96 -11.38
CA ALA A 55 10.64 -5.91 -10.33
C ALA A 55 9.47 -6.17 -9.37
N GLY A 56 8.71 -5.11 -9.03
CA GLY A 56 7.49 -5.23 -8.22
C GLY A 56 6.43 -6.10 -8.87
N ILE A 57 6.19 -5.94 -10.18
CA ILE A 57 5.24 -6.76 -10.94
C ILE A 57 5.72 -8.22 -10.98
N ALA A 58 7.01 -8.47 -11.28
CA ALA A 58 7.56 -9.82 -11.38
C ALA A 58 7.53 -10.56 -10.03
N ILE A 59 7.98 -9.91 -8.95
CA ILE A 59 7.96 -10.48 -7.59
C ILE A 59 6.52 -10.65 -7.11
N GLY A 60 5.63 -9.73 -7.45
CA GLY A 60 4.20 -9.83 -7.17
C GLY A 60 3.55 -11.03 -7.85
N ALA A 61 3.89 -11.30 -9.12
CA ALA A 61 3.42 -12.47 -9.84
C ALA A 61 3.91 -13.78 -9.21
N ILE A 62 5.19 -13.86 -8.79
CA ILE A 62 5.75 -15.01 -8.07
C ILE A 62 4.99 -15.21 -6.74
N ALA A 63 4.79 -14.13 -5.96
CA ALA A 63 4.04 -14.20 -4.70
C ALA A 63 2.60 -14.65 -4.92
N GLY A 64 1.96 -14.19 -6.00
CA GLY A 64 0.62 -14.62 -6.42
C GLY A 64 0.57 -16.10 -6.77
N ALA A 65 1.55 -16.62 -7.50
CA ALA A 65 1.65 -18.04 -7.82
C ALA A 65 1.80 -18.91 -6.56
N PHE A 66 2.68 -18.50 -5.62
CA PHE A 66 2.78 -19.19 -4.32
C PHE A 66 1.49 -19.14 -3.52
N ASN A 67 0.81 -18.00 -3.52
CA ASN A 67 -0.48 -17.87 -2.85
C ASN A 67 -1.54 -18.80 -3.47
N SER A 68 -1.60 -18.89 -4.80
CA SER A 68 -2.51 -19.81 -5.50
C SER A 68 -2.18 -21.27 -5.19
N LEU A 69 -0.89 -21.62 -5.14
CA LEU A 69 -0.45 -22.98 -4.79
C LEU A 69 -0.88 -23.33 -3.34
N LEU A 70 -0.66 -22.46 -2.39
CA LEU A 70 -1.09 -22.67 -1.00
C LEU A 70 -2.61 -22.75 -0.86
N SER A 71 -3.33 -21.93 -1.63
CA SER A 71 -4.79 -21.95 -1.68
C SER A 71 -5.34 -23.27 -2.22
N TYR A 72 -4.65 -23.90 -3.17
CA TYR A 72 -5.01 -25.21 -3.72
C TYR A 72 -5.02 -26.33 -2.66
N PHE A 73 -4.12 -26.26 -1.68
CA PHE A 73 -4.05 -27.21 -0.57
C PHE A 73 -4.86 -26.81 0.67
N SER A 74 -5.54 -25.67 0.63
CA SER A 74 -6.29 -25.14 1.77
C SER A 74 -7.70 -25.71 1.82
N ASP A 75 -8.27 -25.83 3.02
CA ASP A 75 -9.68 -26.15 3.21
C ASP A 75 -10.60 -24.96 2.89
N ASN A 76 -11.91 -25.22 2.81
CA ASN A 76 -12.91 -24.19 2.44
C ASN A 76 -12.95 -23.01 3.43
N GLN A 77 -12.71 -23.25 4.73
CA GLN A 77 -12.72 -22.19 5.73
C GLN A 77 -11.52 -21.27 5.56
N MET A 78 -10.35 -21.85 5.33
CA MET A 78 -9.11 -21.10 5.09
C MET A 78 -9.17 -20.33 3.77
N LEU A 79 -9.70 -20.93 2.70
CA LEU A 79 -9.90 -20.25 1.41
C LEU A 79 -10.77 -18.99 1.58
N ARG A 80 -11.85 -19.09 2.36
CA ARG A 80 -12.72 -17.94 2.65
C ARG A 80 -11.96 -16.83 3.40
N GLN A 81 -11.17 -17.19 4.42
CA GLN A 81 -10.37 -16.22 5.17
C GLN A 81 -9.32 -15.52 4.29
N ILE A 82 -8.62 -16.29 3.45
CA ILE A 82 -7.64 -15.76 2.49
C ILE A 82 -8.32 -14.79 1.52
N SER A 83 -9.47 -15.18 0.96
CA SER A 83 -10.22 -14.37 0.00
C SER A 83 -10.67 -13.04 0.61
N VAL A 84 -11.26 -13.06 1.82
CA VAL A 84 -11.69 -11.84 2.52
C VAL A 84 -10.49 -10.94 2.83
N TRP A 85 -9.36 -11.51 3.25
CA TRP A 85 -8.17 -10.73 3.54
C TRP A 85 -7.57 -10.08 2.28
N GLN A 86 -7.57 -10.80 1.13
CA GLN A 86 -7.11 -10.26 -0.15
C GLN A 86 -8.00 -9.13 -0.69
N MET A 87 -9.27 -9.12 -0.34
CA MET A 87 -10.21 -8.06 -0.74
C MET A 87 -10.07 -6.78 0.09
N GLY A 88 -9.34 -6.83 1.21
CA GLY A 88 -9.18 -5.70 2.13
C GLY A 88 -10.47 -5.37 2.89
N ASN A 89 -10.39 -5.37 4.23
CA ASN A 89 -11.55 -5.15 5.07
C ASN A 89 -11.17 -4.36 6.34
N LEU A 90 -11.95 -3.33 6.66
CA LEU A 90 -11.83 -2.54 7.88
C LEU A 90 -12.77 -3.01 9.00
N GLY A 91 -13.69 -3.93 8.73
CA GLY A 91 -14.66 -4.45 9.71
C GLY A 91 -14.03 -5.13 10.94
N GLY A 92 -12.80 -5.64 10.82
CA GLY A 92 -12.03 -6.20 11.94
C GLY A 92 -11.22 -5.17 12.74
N ALA A 93 -11.51 -3.86 12.63
CA ALA A 93 -10.83 -2.81 13.35
C ALA A 93 -11.13 -2.88 14.86
N ASN A 94 -10.10 -2.71 15.68
CA ASN A 94 -10.21 -2.58 17.13
C ASN A 94 -9.21 -1.53 17.64
N TRP A 95 -9.32 -1.13 18.90
CA TRP A 95 -8.48 -0.09 19.48
C TRP A 95 -6.98 -0.43 19.45
N GLN A 96 -6.60 -1.70 19.55
CA GLN A 96 -5.20 -2.13 19.48
C GLN A 96 -4.64 -1.91 18.06
N LYS A 97 -5.38 -2.33 17.02
CA LYS A 97 -5.00 -2.07 15.62
C LYS A 97 -4.98 -0.59 15.29
N ALA A 98 -5.99 0.15 15.77
CA ALA A 98 -6.09 1.59 15.58
C ALA A 98 -4.93 2.34 16.24
N SER A 99 -4.54 2.00 17.47
CA SER A 99 -3.41 2.63 18.16
C SER A 99 -2.06 2.33 17.48
N LEU A 100 -1.85 1.09 16.99
CA LEU A 100 -0.66 0.74 16.23
C LEU A 100 -0.59 1.54 14.92
N MET A 101 -1.70 1.61 14.19
CA MET A 101 -1.76 2.40 12.94
C MET A 101 -1.57 3.88 13.21
N ALA A 102 -2.14 4.42 14.28
CA ALA A 102 -1.96 5.82 14.69
C ALA A 102 -0.50 6.12 15.01
N ALA A 103 0.19 5.25 15.75
CA ALA A 103 1.61 5.42 16.06
C ALA A 103 2.48 5.45 14.79
N VAL A 104 2.26 4.50 13.85
CA VAL A 104 2.99 4.46 12.58
C VAL A 104 2.66 5.67 11.72
N SER A 105 1.38 6.07 11.65
CA SER A 105 0.96 7.27 10.92
C SER A 105 1.62 8.53 11.50
N LEU A 106 1.71 8.67 12.81
CA LEU A 106 2.37 9.79 13.46
C LEU A 106 3.85 9.89 13.06
N ILE A 107 4.56 8.75 13.02
CA ILE A 107 5.95 8.70 12.55
C ILE A 107 6.04 9.16 11.09
N ILE A 108 5.17 8.65 10.23
CA ILE A 108 5.18 9.00 8.80
C ILE A 108 4.84 10.48 8.61
N PHE A 109 3.81 11.00 9.29
CA PHE A 109 3.40 12.39 9.19
C PHE A 109 4.41 13.37 9.80
N SER A 110 5.26 12.93 10.72
CA SER A 110 6.35 13.76 11.23
C SER A 110 7.58 13.79 10.30
N LEU A 111 7.87 12.67 9.63
CA LEU A 111 9.07 12.53 8.81
C LEU A 111 8.85 12.88 7.33
N LEU A 112 7.72 12.46 6.74
CA LEU A 112 7.48 12.60 5.31
C LEU A 112 7.44 14.07 4.83
N PRO A 113 6.80 15.03 5.55
CA PRO A 113 6.79 16.43 5.13
C PRO A 113 8.18 17.08 5.08
N SER A 114 9.14 16.61 5.88
CA SER A 114 10.52 17.11 5.83
C SER A 114 11.19 16.88 4.48
N HIS A 115 10.72 15.87 3.71
CA HIS A 115 11.20 15.53 2.38
C HIS A 115 10.48 16.28 1.25
N ALA A 116 9.47 17.13 1.55
CA ALA A 116 8.67 17.83 0.54
C ALA A 116 9.53 18.70 -0.39
N LYS A 117 10.55 19.39 0.15
CA LYS A 117 11.49 20.18 -0.65
C LYS A 117 12.28 19.32 -1.63
N SER A 118 12.79 18.18 -1.19
CA SER A 118 13.53 17.24 -2.03
C SER A 118 12.65 16.61 -3.10
N LEU A 119 11.41 16.28 -2.75
CA LEU A 119 10.39 15.77 -3.69
C LEU A 119 10.04 16.82 -4.76
N ASN A 120 9.95 18.10 -4.40
CA ASN A 120 9.74 19.18 -5.35
C ASN A 120 10.94 19.33 -6.31
N ALA A 121 12.17 19.18 -5.82
CA ALA A 121 13.33 19.20 -6.69
C ALA A 121 13.36 18.00 -7.66
N PHE A 122 12.83 16.83 -7.29
CA PHE A 122 12.73 15.70 -8.19
C PHE A 122 11.76 15.94 -9.36
N LEU A 123 10.85 16.91 -9.27
CA LEU A 123 9.99 17.30 -10.40
C LEU A 123 10.82 17.92 -11.54
N LEU A 124 11.98 18.49 -11.26
CA LEU A 124 12.90 19.05 -12.25
C LEU A 124 13.80 17.96 -12.88
N GLY A 125 13.77 16.75 -12.33
CA GLY A 125 14.63 15.64 -12.71
C GLY A 125 15.72 15.35 -11.68
N GLU A 126 16.20 14.09 -11.66
CA GLU A 126 17.19 13.63 -10.68
C GLU A 126 18.57 14.30 -10.86
N SER A 127 18.93 14.63 -12.10
CA SER A 127 20.17 15.35 -12.42
C SER A 127 20.16 16.74 -11.79
N GLU A 128 19.07 17.48 -12.04
CA GLU A 128 18.90 18.84 -11.51
C GLU A 128 18.83 18.85 -9.97
N ALA A 129 18.15 17.88 -9.39
CA ALA A 129 18.11 17.74 -7.94
C ALA A 129 19.51 17.52 -7.32
N ARG A 130 20.41 16.78 -8.01
CA ARG A 130 21.81 16.63 -7.59
C ARG A 130 22.57 17.95 -7.69
N HIS A 131 22.37 18.71 -8.75
CA HIS A 131 22.99 20.04 -8.90
C HIS A 131 22.53 21.02 -7.81
N LEU A 132 21.32 20.85 -7.29
CA LEU A 132 20.81 21.58 -6.13
C LEU A 132 21.38 21.07 -4.78
N GLY A 133 22.32 20.13 -4.80
CA GLY A 133 22.97 19.59 -3.60
C GLY A 133 22.17 18.52 -2.86
N ILE A 134 21.13 17.94 -3.49
CA ILE A 134 20.32 16.90 -2.87
C ILE A 134 20.94 15.52 -3.10
N ASP A 135 21.18 14.79 -2.02
CA ASP A 135 21.54 13.37 -2.10
C ASP A 135 20.32 12.52 -2.50
N VAL A 136 20.12 12.37 -3.82
CA VAL A 136 19.00 11.68 -4.43
C VAL A 136 18.86 10.24 -3.92
N GLN A 137 19.98 9.52 -3.75
CA GLN A 137 19.93 8.11 -3.34
C GLN A 137 19.53 7.96 -1.86
N ARG A 138 20.03 8.85 -1.01
CA ARG A 138 19.66 8.89 0.40
C ARG A 138 18.17 9.18 0.58
N ILE A 139 17.66 10.20 -0.12
CA ILE A 139 16.23 10.56 -0.07
C ILE A 139 15.35 9.42 -0.59
N LYS A 140 15.69 8.83 -1.75
CA LYS A 140 14.95 7.67 -2.28
C LYS A 140 14.88 6.53 -1.26
N ARG A 141 16.01 6.17 -0.65
CA ARG A 141 16.06 5.10 0.35
C ARG A 141 15.18 5.39 1.57
N GLN A 142 15.19 6.64 2.06
CA GLN A 142 14.36 7.06 3.19
C GLN A 142 12.87 7.00 2.83
N LEU A 143 12.48 7.50 1.65
CA LEU A 143 11.10 7.46 1.17
C LEU A 143 10.61 6.03 0.98
N ILE A 144 11.42 5.15 0.38
CA ILE A 144 11.10 3.73 0.20
C ILE A 144 10.87 3.06 1.55
N PHE A 145 11.73 3.33 2.54
CA PHE A 145 11.58 2.76 3.88
C PHE A 145 10.30 3.25 4.57
N LEU A 146 10.03 4.56 4.56
CA LEU A 146 8.81 5.13 5.15
C LEU A 146 7.54 4.59 4.48
N THR A 147 7.55 4.50 3.15
CA THR A 147 6.42 3.95 2.39
C THR A 147 6.22 2.47 2.69
N ALA A 148 7.30 1.68 2.71
CA ALA A 148 7.24 0.26 3.04
C ALA A 148 6.70 0.01 4.46
N LEU A 149 7.11 0.83 5.43
CA LEU A 149 6.60 0.77 6.80
C LEU A 149 5.09 1.06 6.83
N GLY A 150 4.65 2.17 6.22
CA GLY A 150 3.24 2.56 6.21
C GLY A 150 2.35 1.56 5.49
N VAL A 151 2.72 1.17 4.27
CA VAL A 151 1.97 0.19 3.47
C VAL A 151 2.01 -1.19 4.13
N GLY A 152 3.16 -1.63 4.64
CA GLY A 152 3.31 -2.94 5.28
C GLY A 152 2.41 -3.08 6.50
N VAL A 153 2.35 -2.08 7.38
CA VAL A 153 1.45 -2.08 8.54
C VAL A 153 -0.01 -1.97 8.12
N SER A 154 -0.34 -1.11 7.15
CA SER A 154 -1.70 -0.98 6.64
C SER A 154 -2.23 -2.30 6.08
N VAL A 155 -1.46 -2.97 5.23
CA VAL A 155 -1.82 -4.26 4.63
C VAL A 155 -1.91 -5.36 5.69
N ALA A 156 -1.00 -5.36 6.67
CA ALA A 156 -1.04 -6.32 7.77
C ALA A 156 -2.32 -6.22 8.60
N LEU A 157 -2.85 -5.01 8.80
CA LEU A 157 -4.02 -4.74 9.64
C LEU A 157 -5.36 -4.80 8.89
N ALA A 158 -5.39 -4.32 7.65
CA ALA A 158 -6.61 -4.14 6.86
C ALA A 158 -6.69 -5.02 5.60
N GLY A 159 -5.65 -5.80 5.28
CA GLY A 159 -5.56 -6.53 4.02
C GLY A 159 -5.23 -5.62 2.83
N LEU A 160 -5.45 -6.12 1.61
CA LEU A 160 -5.10 -5.41 0.38
C LEU A 160 -6.20 -4.42 -0.02
N ILE A 161 -5.95 -3.12 0.20
CA ILE A 161 -6.81 -2.04 -0.30
C ILE A 161 -6.07 -1.36 -1.46
N GLY A 162 -6.57 -1.59 -2.68
CA GLY A 162 -5.94 -1.09 -3.90
C GLY A 162 -6.41 0.32 -4.30
N PHE A 163 -5.73 0.90 -5.29
CA PHE A 163 -6.04 2.15 -6.00
C PHE A 163 -5.97 3.44 -5.17
N VAL A 164 -6.25 3.45 -3.87
CA VAL A 164 -6.26 4.67 -3.03
C VAL A 164 -4.92 5.43 -3.14
N GLY A 165 -3.80 4.72 -3.01
CA GLY A 165 -2.46 5.32 -3.05
C GLY A 165 -2.04 5.87 -4.43
N LEU A 166 -2.70 5.47 -5.51
CA LEU A 166 -2.44 5.98 -6.87
C LEU A 166 -3.42 7.08 -7.25
N VAL A 167 -4.71 6.83 -7.05
CA VAL A 167 -5.80 7.69 -7.50
C VAL A 167 -5.83 9.00 -6.70
N ILE A 168 -5.79 8.91 -5.38
CA ILE A 168 -5.95 10.09 -4.52
C ILE A 168 -4.83 11.12 -4.71
N PRO A 169 -3.54 10.76 -4.63
CA PRO A 169 -2.48 11.75 -4.85
C PRO A 169 -2.53 12.37 -6.24
N HIS A 170 -2.97 11.59 -7.24
CA HIS A 170 -3.12 12.11 -8.59
C HIS A 170 -4.28 13.11 -8.70
N MET A 171 -5.45 12.79 -8.14
CA MET A 171 -6.60 13.71 -8.09
C MET A 171 -6.25 15.01 -7.36
N VAL A 172 -5.61 14.88 -6.19
CA VAL A 172 -5.20 16.05 -5.39
C VAL A 172 -4.20 16.91 -6.16
N ARG A 173 -3.24 16.28 -6.87
CA ARG A 173 -2.28 17.00 -7.72
C ARG A 173 -2.97 17.80 -8.84
N LEU A 174 -4.03 17.27 -9.43
CA LEU A 174 -4.83 17.98 -10.44
C LEU A 174 -5.58 19.18 -9.88
N LEU A 175 -5.97 19.13 -8.59
CA LEU A 175 -6.75 20.18 -7.93
C LEU A 175 -5.89 21.30 -7.34
N ILE A 176 -4.78 20.95 -6.68
CA ILE A 176 -3.97 21.90 -5.90
C ILE A 176 -2.53 22.07 -6.45
N GLY A 177 -2.20 21.35 -7.53
CA GLY A 177 -0.86 21.43 -8.15
C GLY A 177 0.15 20.43 -7.58
N PRO A 178 1.41 20.48 -8.09
CA PRO A 178 2.44 19.48 -7.80
C PRO A 178 3.26 19.75 -6.54
N ASP A 179 3.04 20.85 -5.81
CA ASP A 179 3.84 21.17 -4.61
C ASP A 179 3.59 20.14 -3.50
N HIS A 180 4.59 19.35 -3.19
CA HIS A 180 4.54 18.29 -2.18
C HIS A 180 4.28 18.79 -0.76
N ARG A 181 4.47 20.07 -0.47
CA ARG A 181 4.15 20.65 0.84
C ARG A 181 2.64 20.62 1.12
N ALA A 182 1.83 20.92 0.09
CA ALA A 182 0.38 20.85 0.17
C ALA A 182 -0.14 19.47 -0.25
N LEU A 183 0.49 18.86 -1.26
CA LEU A 183 0.08 17.58 -1.85
C LEU A 183 0.09 16.44 -0.83
N LEU A 184 1.13 16.32 0.00
CA LEU A 184 1.24 15.22 0.97
C LEU A 184 0.12 15.24 2.02
N PRO A 185 -0.11 16.33 2.77
CA PRO A 185 -1.18 16.36 3.77
C PRO A 185 -2.58 16.31 3.13
N ALA A 186 -2.79 16.97 2.00
CA ALA A 186 -4.07 16.93 1.30
C ALA A 186 -4.40 15.53 0.78
N SER A 187 -3.41 14.79 0.23
CA SER A 187 -3.58 13.40 -0.20
C SER A 187 -3.91 12.47 0.97
N ALA A 188 -3.29 12.69 2.12
CA ALA A 188 -3.57 11.90 3.31
C ALA A 188 -5.00 12.10 3.82
N LEU A 189 -5.47 13.35 3.89
CA LEU A 189 -6.84 13.67 4.29
C LEU A 189 -7.87 13.15 3.29
N ALA A 190 -7.64 13.36 2.00
CA ALA A 190 -8.53 12.88 0.95
C ALA A 190 -8.59 11.35 0.90
N GLY A 191 -7.46 10.66 1.08
CA GLY A 191 -7.39 9.20 1.16
C GLY A 191 -8.14 8.65 2.37
N ALA A 192 -7.97 9.25 3.54
CA ALA A 192 -8.70 8.89 4.75
C ALA A 192 -10.22 9.09 4.56
N SER A 193 -10.63 10.23 3.98
CA SER A 193 -12.05 10.53 3.71
C SER A 193 -12.66 9.52 2.72
N LEU A 194 -11.93 9.18 1.64
CA LEU A 194 -12.39 8.17 0.68
C LEU A 194 -12.58 6.80 1.34
N LEU A 195 -11.62 6.38 2.18
CA LEU A 195 -11.72 5.09 2.87
C LEU A 195 -12.88 5.05 3.86
N LEU A 196 -13.13 6.12 4.60
CA LEU A 196 -14.28 6.23 5.50
C LEU A 196 -15.62 6.15 4.75
N ILE A 197 -15.73 6.86 3.63
CA ILE A 197 -16.92 6.83 2.77
C ILE A 197 -17.10 5.42 2.19
N ALA A 198 -16.04 4.83 1.64
CA ALA A 198 -16.09 3.48 1.07
C ALA A 198 -16.48 2.43 2.12
N ASP A 199 -15.92 2.49 3.32
CA ASP A 199 -16.26 1.57 4.41
C ASP A 199 -17.71 1.76 4.87
N SER A 200 -18.18 3.00 5.00
CA SER A 200 -19.57 3.30 5.35
C SER A 200 -20.56 2.74 4.32
N ILE A 201 -20.26 2.88 3.04
CA ILE A 201 -21.08 2.32 1.96
C ILE A 201 -21.00 0.78 1.98
N ALA A 202 -19.80 0.20 2.17
CA ALA A 202 -19.57 -1.24 2.19
C ALA A 202 -20.44 -1.95 3.23
N ARG A 203 -20.65 -1.31 4.37
CA ARG A 203 -21.47 -1.86 5.49
C ARG A 203 -22.97 -1.86 5.23
N VAL A 204 -23.46 -1.03 4.29
CA VAL A 204 -24.91 -0.83 4.11
C VAL A 204 -25.45 -1.45 2.82
N VAL A 205 -24.60 -1.56 1.78
CA VAL A 205 -25.06 -1.93 0.42
C VAL A 205 -25.57 -3.38 0.31
N VAL A 206 -25.08 -4.33 1.11
CA VAL A 206 -25.41 -5.77 0.98
C VAL A 206 -25.84 -6.36 2.33
N LEU A 207 -26.66 -5.65 3.09
CA LEU A 207 -27.17 -6.17 4.37
C LEU A 207 -27.89 -7.53 4.19
N PRO A 208 -27.67 -8.51 5.10
CA PRO A 208 -26.90 -8.46 6.34
C PRO A 208 -25.40 -8.77 6.20
N ALA A 209 -24.89 -9.00 4.99
CA ALA A 209 -23.46 -9.22 4.74
C ALA A 209 -22.71 -7.88 4.61
N GLU A 210 -21.45 -7.86 5.02
CA GLU A 210 -20.56 -6.71 4.83
C GLU A 210 -19.69 -6.96 3.60
N LEU A 211 -19.66 -5.97 2.67
CA LEU A 211 -18.72 -6.00 1.55
C LEU A 211 -17.32 -5.63 2.02
N PRO A 212 -16.26 -6.31 1.54
CA PRO A 212 -14.90 -5.84 1.74
C PRO A 212 -14.70 -4.44 1.14
N THR A 213 -14.12 -3.53 1.94
CA THR A 213 -13.89 -2.12 1.57
C THR A 213 -13.05 -1.98 0.30
N GLY A 214 -12.10 -2.91 0.08
CA GLY A 214 -11.23 -2.92 -1.09
C GLY A 214 -11.97 -3.13 -2.42
N ILE A 215 -13.12 -3.79 -2.43
CA ILE A 215 -13.97 -3.93 -3.63
C ILE A 215 -14.47 -2.55 -4.07
N LEU A 216 -14.99 -1.75 -3.13
CA LEU A 216 -15.50 -0.41 -3.44
C LEU A 216 -14.38 0.53 -3.88
N THR A 217 -13.22 0.49 -3.23
CA THR A 217 -12.08 1.32 -3.65
C THR A 217 -11.58 0.93 -5.03
N ALA A 218 -11.60 -0.36 -5.40
CA ALA A 218 -11.23 -0.82 -6.73
C ALA A 218 -12.27 -0.40 -7.79
N LEU A 219 -13.57 -0.53 -7.49
CA LEU A 219 -14.65 -0.12 -8.39
C LEU A 219 -14.66 1.39 -8.66
N LEU A 220 -14.26 2.20 -7.69
CA LEU A 220 -14.14 3.65 -7.87
C LEU A 220 -12.80 4.03 -8.53
N GLY A 221 -11.71 3.38 -8.12
CA GLY A 221 -10.37 3.75 -8.55
C GLY A 221 -10.01 3.29 -9.96
N ALA A 222 -10.38 2.06 -10.35
CA ALA A 222 -9.99 1.52 -11.65
C ALA A 222 -10.63 2.28 -12.82
N PRO A 223 -11.95 2.60 -12.84
CA PRO A 223 -12.54 3.41 -13.90
C PRO A 223 -11.95 4.81 -13.98
N PHE A 224 -11.71 5.45 -12.82
CA PHE A 224 -11.06 6.75 -12.77
C PHE A 224 -9.69 6.72 -13.45
N PHE A 225 -8.89 5.69 -13.17
CA PHE A 225 -7.56 5.54 -13.74
C PHE A 225 -7.61 5.31 -15.26
N VAL A 226 -8.58 4.52 -15.75
CA VAL A 226 -8.80 4.33 -17.19
C VAL A 226 -9.16 5.64 -17.88
N VAL A 227 -10.10 6.42 -17.31
CA VAL A 227 -10.48 7.74 -17.86
C VAL A 227 -9.28 8.69 -17.90
N LEU A 228 -8.44 8.66 -16.88
CA LEU A 228 -7.23 9.47 -16.82
C LEU A 228 -6.25 9.12 -17.95
N LEU A 229 -6.00 7.83 -18.16
CA LEU A 229 -5.12 7.35 -19.25
C LEU A 229 -5.65 7.73 -20.62
N LEU A 230 -6.97 7.68 -20.82
CA LEU A 230 -7.60 8.09 -22.09
C LEU A 230 -7.46 9.60 -22.33
N LYS A 231 -7.57 10.43 -21.27
CA LYS A 231 -7.35 11.87 -21.40
C LYS A 231 -5.91 12.22 -21.76
N GLN A 232 -4.93 11.55 -21.18
CA GLN A 232 -3.52 11.76 -21.50
C GLN A 232 -3.15 11.35 -22.94
N ARG A 233 -3.90 10.41 -23.54
CA ARG A 233 -3.74 10.04 -24.98
C ARG A 233 -4.32 11.07 -25.94
N GLY A 234 -5.28 11.87 -25.52
CA GLY A 234 -5.91 12.91 -26.36
C GLY A 234 -5.16 14.23 -26.38
N GLU A 235 -4.09 14.37 -25.61
CA GLU A 235 -3.22 15.57 -25.57
C GLU A 235 -1.93 15.41 -26.39
N ILE A 236 -1.80 14.33 -27.17
CA ILE A 236 -0.83 14.12 -28.25
C ILE A 236 -1.58 14.23 -29.58
#